data_17ba15e5da72e9f0d28a2cdcead95f57
#
_entry.id   17ba15e5da72e9f0d28a2cdcead95f57
#
_cell.length_a   1.000
_cell.length_b   1.000
_cell.length_c   1.000
_cell.angle_alpha   90.00
_cell.angle_beta   90.00
_cell.angle_gamma   90.00
#
_symmetry.space_group_name_H-M   'P 1'
#
loop_
_entity.id
_entity.type
_entity.pdbx_description
1 polymer ?
#
loop_
_entity_poly.entity_id
_entity_poly.type
_entity_poly.pdbx_seq_one_letter_code
_entity_poly.pdbx_strand_id
1 'polypeptide(L)'
;MAGQREVLWKCAVLVLCAAAVGRDLNGQPDQPKQDEPDYTIRTTSRLVLVDVSVKDPSSGFVAGLTKDNFKIFEDGKPREITQFGAADTPVTVGIVVDESGSMGPKRAEVIAAALQFIRASNPHDEMFVINFNEKARRGLPEMMPFSDDIEQLNKALWRGVPEGRTALYDAIEMALRQLQMGRRDRKTIVVISDGGDNVSVHKWPQVERDVLESLVTIYTVGIFDEDDPEANPGVLKKLAQVTGGSVYFPKTLAEVVPVCRQIAKDIRERYTIGYVPPENGKPVRHIRVEAFSENHKKLVVKTRTSYLYASPTEEAKRR
;
A
#
# COMPACT_ATOMS: atom_id res chain seq x y z
N MET A 1 -1.14 -48.87 44.13
CA MET A 1 -0.07 -48.47 45.09
C MET A 1 0.06 -46.98 44.91
N ALA A 2 -0.55 -46.27 45.75
CA ALA A 2 -0.06 -45.62 46.98
C ALA A 2 0.99 -44.53 46.61
N GLY A 3 0.91 -43.25 46.93
CA GLY A 3 0.08 -42.60 47.95
C GLY A 3 0.25 -41.10 47.90
N GLN A 4 -0.74 -40.49 48.47
CA GLN A 4 -0.92 -39.13 48.88
C GLN A 4 0.22 -38.56 49.73
N ARG A 5 0.36 -37.18 49.74
CA ARG A 5 0.30 -36.44 51.00
C ARG A 5 0.27 -34.91 50.77
N GLU A 6 -0.82 -34.35 51.24
CA GLU A 6 -1.04 -32.96 51.63
C GLU A 6 -0.07 -32.51 52.75
N VAL A 7 0.22 -31.20 52.85
CA VAL A 7 0.30 -30.48 54.17
C VAL A 7 -0.09 -29.01 53.99
N LEU A 8 -1.19 -28.65 54.62
CA LEU A 8 -1.60 -27.30 55.01
C LEU A 8 -0.71 -26.73 56.11
N TRP A 9 -0.48 -25.43 56.15
CA TRP A 9 -0.30 -24.73 57.42
C TRP A 9 -0.84 -23.29 57.36
N LYS A 10 -1.88 -23.08 58.19
CA LYS A 10 -2.40 -21.79 58.67
C LYS A 10 -1.55 -21.36 59.87
N CYS A 11 -1.31 -20.08 60.06
CA CYS A 11 -1.20 -19.45 61.37
C CYS A 11 -1.61 -17.97 61.31
N ALA A 12 -2.68 -17.68 61.96
CA ALA A 12 -3.11 -16.35 62.34
C ALA A 12 -2.42 -15.96 63.67
N VAL A 13 -2.01 -14.71 63.82
CA VAL A 13 -1.77 -14.10 65.13
C VAL A 13 -2.30 -12.69 65.15
N LEU A 14 -3.24 -12.50 66.04
CA LEU A 14 -3.89 -11.28 66.49
C LEU A 14 -3.15 -10.70 67.69
N VAL A 15 -2.74 -9.42 67.68
CA VAL A 15 -2.40 -8.70 68.93
C VAL A 15 -3.02 -7.31 68.86
N LEU A 16 -3.75 -7.03 69.94
CA LEU A 16 -4.47 -5.80 70.27
C LEU A 16 -3.58 -4.83 71.08
N CYS A 17 -4.07 -3.55 71.15
CA CYS A 17 -3.84 -2.49 72.11
C CYS A 17 -2.59 -1.63 71.91
N ALA A 18 -2.63 -0.31 72.04
CA ALA A 18 -3.36 0.59 72.91
C ALA A 18 -3.31 2.04 72.44
N ALA A 19 -4.25 2.81 72.87
CA ALA A 19 -4.42 4.23 72.56
C ALA A 19 -3.34 5.13 73.22
N ALA A 20 -2.95 6.19 72.55
CA ALA A 20 -2.44 7.41 73.15
C ALA A 20 -2.94 8.63 72.35
N VAL A 21 -3.65 9.47 73.05
CA VAL A 21 -4.21 10.75 72.61
C VAL A 21 -3.07 11.78 72.58
N GLY A 22 -2.81 12.34 71.44
CA GLY A 22 -1.99 13.53 71.29
C GLY A 22 -2.65 14.50 70.34
N ARG A 23 -3.27 15.52 70.90
CA ARG A 23 -3.76 16.68 70.14
C ARG A 23 -2.55 17.53 69.77
N ASP A 24 -2.32 17.72 68.50
CA ASP A 24 -1.58 18.88 67.99
C ASP A 24 -2.42 19.59 66.93
N LEU A 25 -2.83 20.79 67.33
CA LEU A 25 -3.48 21.80 66.50
C LEU A 25 -2.41 22.49 65.67
N ASN A 26 -2.30 22.17 64.40
CA ASN A 26 -1.76 23.08 63.39
C ASN A 26 -2.51 22.83 62.07
N GLY A 27 -3.58 23.58 61.93
CA GLY A 27 -4.29 23.68 60.68
C GLY A 27 -3.51 24.53 59.71
N GLN A 28 -2.86 23.87 58.74
CA GLN A 28 -2.50 24.51 57.47
C GLN A 28 -3.65 24.24 56.48
N PRO A 29 -4.18 25.28 55.85
CA PRO A 29 -5.21 25.04 54.81
C PRO A 29 -4.59 24.31 53.62
N ASP A 30 -5.20 23.17 53.24
CA ASP A 30 -4.93 22.47 52.01
C ASP A 30 -5.07 23.46 50.83
N GLN A 31 -3.94 23.73 50.18
CA GLN A 31 -3.96 24.38 48.87
C GLN A 31 -4.58 23.39 47.87
N PRO A 32 -5.56 23.82 47.07
CA PRO A 32 -6.08 22.98 46.00
C PRO A 32 -4.92 22.70 45.02
N LYS A 33 -4.63 21.40 44.81
CA LYS A 33 -3.78 20.95 43.72
C LYS A 33 -4.39 21.54 42.45
N GLN A 34 -3.67 22.48 41.81
CA GLN A 34 -3.94 22.86 40.43
C GLN A 34 -3.69 21.63 39.57
N ASP A 35 -4.76 21.07 39.02
CA ASP A 35 -4.66 20.13 37.94
C ASP A 35 -4.02 20.89 36.75
N GLU A 36 -2.73 20.70 36.57
CA GLU A 36 -2.07 21.11 35.31
C GLU A 36 -2.75 20.33 34.19
N PRO A 37 -3.33 21.00 33.18
CA PRO A 37 -3.88 20.29 32.05
C PRO A 37 -2.75 19.52 31.38
N ASP A 38 -2.87 18.20 31.38
CA ASP A 38 -1.99 17.30 30.63
C ASP A 38 -2.17 17.55 29.12
N TYR A 39 -1.44 18.53 28.62
CA TYR A 39 -1.38 18.81 27.18
C TYR A 39 -0.57 17.74 26.48
N THR A 40 -1.17 16.59 26.25
CA THR A 40 -0.61 15.62 25.34
C THR A 40 -0.70 16.17 23.93
N ILE A 41 0.34 16.87 23.46
CA ILE A 41 0.48 17.25 22.05
C ILE A 41 0.70 15.97 21.25
N ARG A 42 -0.38 15.35 20.79
CA ARG A 42 -0.32 14.29 19.78
C ARG A 42 -0.03 14.92 18.43
N THR A 43 1.22 15.18 18.13
CA THR A 43 1.64 15.55 16.78
C THR A 43 1.61 14.28 15.92
N THR A 44 0.47 14.02 15.29
CA THR A 44 0.36 12.99 14.27
C THR A 44 0.90 13.57 12.97
N SER A 45 2.22 13.63 12.83
CA SER A 45 2.83 14.03 11.56
C SER A 45 2.61 12.91 10.56
N ARG A 46 1.82 13.18 9.52
CA ARG A 46 1.56 12.23 8.45
C ARG A 46 2.77 12.17 7.53
N LEU A 47 3.48 11.05 7.55
CA LEU A 47 4.58 10.81 6.63
C LEU A 47 4.04 10.51 5.22
N VAL A 48 4.55 11.21 4.22
CA VAL A 48 4.28 10.92 2.80
C VAL A 48 5.43 10.07 2.27
N LEU A 49 5.12 8.86 1.86
CA LEU A 49 6.07 7.93 1.23
C LEU A 49 5.89 7.98 -0.30
N VAL A 50 6.99 8.12 -1.00
CA VAL A 50 7.04 8.26 -2.45
C VAL A 50 8.01 7.22 -3.02
N ASP A 51 7.52 6.34 -3.86
CA ASP A 51 8.34 5.38 -4.59
C ASP A 51 8.98 6.04 -5.82
N VAL A 52 10.30 5.87 -5.95
CA VAL A 52 11.12 6.54 -6.96
C VAL A 52 11.95 5.51 -7.72
N SER A 53 11.73 5.41 -9.03
CA SER A 53 12.61 4.67 -9.93
C SER A 53 13.62 5.62 -10.54
N VAL A 54 14.90 5.24 -10.52
CA VAL A 54 15.99 6.00 -11.13
C VAL A 54 16.67 5.12 -12.17
N LYS A 55 16.65 5.55 -13.43
CA LYS A 55 17.24 4.80 -14.53
C LYS A 55 18.21 5.68 -15.32
N ASP A 56 19.29 5.09 -15.73
CA ASP A 56 20.17 5.63 -16.77
C ASP A 56 19.73 5.04 -18.12
N PRO A 57 19.53 5.84 -19.16
CA PRO A 57 19.08 5.35 -20.47
C PRO A 57 19.96 4.27 -21.09
N SER A 58 21.24 4.23 -20.73
CA SER A 58 22.22 3.29 -21.29
C SER A 58 22.39 2.01 -20.46
N SER A 59 22.24 2.09 -19.13
CA SER A 59 22.53 0.98 -18.22
C SER A 59 21.31 0.48 -17.43
N GLY A 60 20.17 1.13 -17.51
CA GLY A 60 18.94 0.75 -16.82
C GLY A 60 18.88 1.28 -15.39
N PHE A 61 18.42 0.47 -14.43
CA PHE A 61 18.27 0.89 -13.04
C PHE A 61 19.61 1.26 -12.41
N VAL A 62 19.65 2.41 -11.72
CA VAL A 62 20.84 2.89 -11.02
C VAL A 62 20.73 2.48 -9.55
N ALA A 63 21.50 1.48 -9.16
CA ALA A 63 21.59 0.96 -7.81
C ALA A 63 22.58 1.76 -6.94
N GLY A 64 22.50 1.59 -5.62
CA GLY A 64 23.48 2.12 -4.66
C GLY A 64 23.34 3.62 -4.36
N LEU A 65 22.28 4.28 -4.82
CA LEU A 65 22.01 5.66 -4.42
C LEU A 65 21.62 5.72 -2.93
N THR A 66 22.05 6.77 -2.28
CA THR A 66 21.77 7.08 -0.86
C THR A 66 20.81 8.28 -0.77
N LYS A 67 20.35 8.60 0.44
CA LYS A 67 19.50 9.78 0.70
C LYS A 67 20.06 11.06 0.07
N ASP A 68 21.36 11.25 0.14
CA ASP A 68 22.05 12.48 -0.30
C ASP A 68 22.05 12.64 -1.83
N ASN A 69 21.75 11.57 -2.56
CA ASN A 69 21.60 11.60 -4.00
C ASN A 69 20.22 12.10 -4.46
N PHE A 70 19.33 12.47 -3.53
CA PHE A 70 17.97 12.88 -3.86
C PHE A 70 17.62 14.25 -3.34
N LYS A 71 16.78 14.96 -4.10
CA LYS A 71 16.04 16.14 -3.65
C LYS A 71 14.56 15.94 -3.97
N ILE A 72 13.71 16.28 -3.00
CA ILE A 72 12.26 16.24 -3.15
C ILE A 72 11.68 17.64 -2.99
N PHE A 73 10.72 17.96 -3.84
CA PHE A 73 10.00 19.23 -3.83
C PHE A 73 8.50 18.96 -3.77
N GLU A 74 7.80 19.72 -2.94
CA GLU A 74 6.34 19.76 -2.89
C GLU A 74 5.88 21.16 -3.22
N ASP A 75 5.00 21.29 -4.22
CA ASP A 75 4.53 22.59 -4.76
C ASP A 75 5.68 23.56 -5.07
N GLY A 76 6.78 23.01 -5.61
CA GLY A 76 7.98 23.76 -5.97
C GLY A 76 8.91 24.12 -4.80
N LYS A 77 8.53 23.82 -3.54
CA LYS A 77 9.35 24.08 -2.36
C LYS A 77 10.13 22.83 -1.96
N PRO A 78 11.43 22.94 -1.66
CA PRO A 78 12.21 21.80 -1.20
C PRO A 78 11.69 21.28 0.15
N ARG A 79 11.74 19.94 0.32
CA ARG A 79 11.39 19.24 1.56
C ARG A 79 12.56 18.43 2.06
N GLU A 80 12.67 18.33 3.36
CA GLU A 80 13.65 17.46 3.99
C GLU A 80 13.20 16.00 3.88
N ILE A 81 14.09 15.13 3.40
CA ILE A 81 13.87 13.70 3.38
C ILE A 81 14.08 13.17 4.80
N THR A 82 13.03 12.71 5.45
CA THR A 82 13.07 12.20 6.83
C THR A 82 13.22 10.69 6.88
N GLN A 83 12.78 9.99 5.83
CA GLN A 83 12.93 8.54 5.69
C GLN A 83 13.46 8.21 4.31
N PHE A 84 14.33 7.21 4.24
CA PHE A 84 14.89 6.70 2.99
C PHE A 84 14.96 5.17 3.05
N GLY A 85 14.37 4.52 2.05
CA GLY A 85 14.45 3.08 1.83
C GLY A 85 15.21 2.77 0.55
N ALA A 86 16.16 1.84 0.66
CA ALA A 86 16.88 1.33 -0.50
C ALA A 86 15.98 0.46 -1.39
N ALA A 87 16.47 0.13 -2.58
CA ALA A 87 15.80 -0.79 -3.49
C ALA A 87 15.65 -2.19 -2.87
N ASP A 88 14.73 -2.98 -3.42
CA ASP A 88 14.39 -4.36 -3.00
C ASP A 88 13.82 -4.49 -1.57
N THR A 89 13.22 -3.42 -1.06
CA THR A 89 12.44 -3.48 0.19
C THR A 89 11.10 -4.21 -0.06
N PRO A 90 10.71 -5.16 0.80
CA PRO A 90 9.44 -5.87 0.66
C PRO A 90 8.22 -4.95 0.62
N VAL A 91 7.23 -5.33 -0.17
CA VAL A 91 6.01 -4.55 -0.42
C VAL A 91 4.74 -5.36 -0.15
N THR A 92 3.61 -4.67 0.06
CA THR A 92 2.28 -5.28 -0.03
C THR A 92 1.77 -5.14 -1.45
N VAL A 93 1.43 -6.26 -2.11
CA VAL A 93 1.03 -6.29 -3.52
C VAL A 93 -0.38 -6.85 -3.68
N GLY A 94 -1.25 -6.08 -4.33
CA GLY A 94 -2.53 -6.54 -4.84
C GLY A 94 -2.42 -6.92 -6.32
N ILE A 95 -2.79 -8.13 -6.68
CA ILE A 95 -2.91 -8.59 -8.06
C ILE A 95 -4.39 -8.59 -8.40
N VAL A 96 -4.79 -7.69 -9.30
CA VAL A 96 -6.19 -7.48 -9.72
C VAL A 96 -6.35 -8.02 -11.12
N VAL A 97 -7.11 -9.10 -11.26
CA VAL A 97 -7.23 -9.87 -12.52
C VAL A 97 -8.66 -9.81 -13.01
N ASP A 98 -8.79 -9.39 -14.24
CA ASP A 98 -10.04 -9.36 -14.98
C ASP A 98 -10.44 -10.77 -15.42
N GLU A 99 -11.66 -11.14 -15.06
CA GLU A 99 -12.31 -12.39 -15.43
C GLU A 99 -13.64 -12.12 -16.16
N SER A 100 -13.76 -10.98 -16.84
CA SER A 100 -14.89 -10.70 -17.74
C SER A 100 -14.90 -11.66 -18.94
N GLY A 101 -16.01 -11.69 -19.67
CA GLY A 101 -16.18 -12.60 -20.80
C GLY A 101 -15.10 -12.44 -21.88
N SER A 102 -14.63 -11.22 -22.16
CA SER A 102 -13.53 -10.91 -23.12
C SER A 102 -12.19 -11.51 -22.73
N MET A 103 -11.98 -11.77 -21.44
CA MET A 103 -10.73 -12.35 -20.91
C MET A 103 -10.72 -13.89 -20.93
N GLY A 104 -11.87 -14.53 -21.18
CA GLY A 104 -12.00 -16.00 -21.17
C GLY A 104 -10.95 -16.74 -22.02
N PRO A 105 -10.80 -16.40 -23.32
CA PRO A 105 -9.82 -17.03 -24.21
C PRO A 105 -8.36 -16.80 -23.80
N LYS A 106 -8.07 -15.75 -23.03
CA LYS A 106 -6.73 -15.29 -22.63
C LYS A 106 -6.35 -15.71 -21.21
N ARG A 107 -7.28 -16.34 -20.48
CA ARG A 107 -7.17 -16.58 -19.03
C ARG A 107 -5.93 -17.39 -18.63
N ALA A 108 -5.66 -18.48 -19.34
CA ALA A 108 -4.55 -19.36 -18.99
C ALA A 108 -3.19 -18.63 -19.08
N GLU A 109 -3.00 -17.82 -20.12
CA GLU A 109 -1.82 -17.03 -20.34
C GLU A 109 -1.69 -15.89 -19.31
N VAL A 110 -2.79 -15.24 -18.97
CA VAL A 110 -2.85 -14.21 -17.94
C VAL A 110 -2.45 -14.77 -16.57
N ILE A 111 -2.99 -15.93 -16.20
CA ILE A 111 -2.63 -16.60 -14.94
C ILE A 111 -1.16 -17.04 -14.95
N ALA A 112 -0.69 -17.61 -16.06
CA ALA A 112 0.72 -17.98 -16.20
C ALA A 112 1.65 -16.75 -16.05
N ALA A 113 1.26 -15.62 -16.61
CA ALA A 113 2.02 -14.36 -16.49
C ALA A 113 1.98 -13.80 -15.05
N ALA A 114 0.83 -13.81 -14.39
CA ALA A 114 0.70 -13.42 -12.99
C ALA A 114 1.56 -14.31 -12.07
N LEU A 115 1.62 -15.61 -12.33
CA LEU A 115 2.52 -16.54 -11.63
C LEU A 115 4.00 -16.21 -11.85
N GLN A 116 4.39 -15.80 -13.06
CA GLN A 116 5.76 -15.37 -13.31
C GLN A 116 6.08 -14.05 -12.60
N PHE A 117 5.11 -13.15 -12.47
CA PHE A 117 5.24 -11.96 -11.61
C PHE A 117 5.51 -12.36 -10.16
N ILE A 118 4.68 -13.24 -9.57
CA ILE A 118 4.81 -13.71 -8.19
C ILE A 118 6.20 -14.34 -7.96
N ARG A 119 6.65 -15.20 -8.86
CA ARG A 119 7.97 -15.86 -8.77
C ARG A 119 9.16 -14.91 -8.88
N ALA A 120 9.00 -13.79 -9.60
CA ALA A 120 10.03 -12.79 -9.79
C ALA A 120 10.04 -11.70 -8.72
N SER A 121 9.00 -11.63 -7.90
CA SER A 121 8.84 -10.69 -6.78
C SER A 121 9.76 -11.03 -5.61
N ASN A 122 9.86 -10.12 -4.64
CA ASN A 122 10.63 -10.38 -3.42
C ASN A 122 9.93 -11.48 -2.60
N PRO A 123 10.63 -12.53 -2.11
CA PRO A 123 10.03 -13.63 -1.35
C PRO A 123 9.40 -13.20 -0.02
N HIS A 124 9.68 -11.98 0.44
CA HIS A 124 9.08 -11.40 1.65
C HIS A 124 7.94 -10.43 1.36
N ASP A 125 7.51 -10.31 0.10
CA ASP A 125 6.32 -9.56 -0.26
C ASP A 125 5.08 -10.25 0.33
N GLU A 126 4.13 -9.46 0.81
CA GLU A 126 2.80 -9.97 1.16
C GLU A 126 1.83 -9.67 0.03
N MET A 127 1.24 -10.72 -0.53
CA MET A 127 0.42 -10.60 -1.74
C MET A 127 -1.02 -11.03 -1.50
N PHE A 128 -1.93 -10.47 -2.28
CA PHE A 128 -3.31 -10.92 -2.38
C PHE A 128 -3.81 -10.84 -3.82
N VAL A 129 -4.89 -11.54 -4.11
CA VAL A 129 -5.53 -11.57 -5.43
C VAL A 129 -6.96 -11.05 -5.30
N ILE A 130 -7.34 -10.16 -6.19
CA ILE A 130 -8.74 -9.78 -6.46
C ILE A 130 -9.07 -10.23 -7.88
N ASN A 131 -10.01 -11.13 -8.00
CA ASN A 131 -10.60 -11.52 -9.28
C ASN A 131 -11.87 -10.73 -9.48
N PHE A 132 -12.12 -10.22 -10.68
CA PHE A 132 -13.32 -9.45 -10.93
C PHE A 132 -13.91 -9.70 -12.32
N ASN A 133 -15.20 -9.70 -12.36
CA ASN A 133 -16.05 -9.60 -13.53
C ASN A 133 -17.16 -8.58 -13.19
N GLU A 134 -18.43 -8.95 -13.14
CA GLU A 134 -19.53 -8.10 -12.64
C GLU A 134 -19.40 -7.75 -11.16
N LYS A 135 -18.58 -8.50 -10.42
CA LYS A 135 -18.32 -8.30 -8.98
C LYS A 135 -16.83 -8.57 -8.67
N ALA A 136 -16.26 -7.72 -7.87
CA ALA A 136 -14.94 -7.96 -7.31
C ALA A 136 -15.01 -8.99 -6.17
N ARG A 137 -14.04 -9.92 -6.13
CA ARG A 137 -13.97 -11.00 -5.14
C ARG A 137 -12.54 -11.23 -4.70
N ARG A 138 -12.34 -11.54 -3.42
CA ARG A 138 -11.03 -11.99 -2.93
C ARG A 138 -10.71 -13.38 -3.46
N GLY A 139 -9.53 -13.55 -4.03
CA GLY A 139 -9.03 -14.86 -4.47
C GLY A 139 -8.58 -15.73 -3.30
N LEU A 140 -7.96 -15.17 -2.27
CA LEU A 140 -7.56 -15.89 -1.05
C LEU A 140 -8.76 -16.13 -0.12
N PRO A 141 -8.69 -17.15 0.75
CA PRO A 141 -9.69 -17.37 1.81
C PRO A 141 -9.82 -16.14 2.73
N GLU A 142 -11.00 -15.94 3.31
CA GLU A 142 -11.30 -14.77 4.16
C GLU A 142 -10.35 -14.65 5.36
N MET A 143 -9.99 -15.77 5.98
CA MET A 143 -9.06 -15.83 7.12
C MET A 143 -7.58 -15.63 6.73
N MET A 144 -7.28 -15.54 5.44
CA MET A 144 -5.93 -15.35 4.89
C MET A 144 -5.90 -14.07 4.06
N PRO A 145 -5.72 -12.89 4.68
CA PRO A 145 -5.75 -11.62 3.96
C PRO A 145 -4.59 -11.47 2.96
N PHE A 146 -3.44 -12.08 3.25
CA PHE A 146 -2.23 -12.05 2.41
C PHE A 146 -1.55 -13.42 2.43
N SER A 147 -0.74 -13.69 1.41
CA SER A 147 0.13 -14.87 1.32
C SER A 147 1.42 -14.51 0.58
N ASP A 148 2.50 -15.20 0.91
CA ASP A 148 3.76 -15.30 0.17
C ASP A 148 3.94 -16.69 -0.48
N ASP A 149 2.99 -17.59 -0.23
CA ASP A 149 2.96 -18.95 -0.79
C ASP A 149 2.43 -18.93 -2.23
N ILE A 150 3.30 -19.33 -3.16
CA ILE A 150 3.01 -19.38 -4.61
C ILE A 150 1.82 -20.30 -4.92
N GLU A 151 1.66 -21.42 -4.20
CA GLU A 151 0.56 -22.34 -4.44
C GLU A 151 -0.78 -21.78 -3.99
N GLN A 152 -0.83 -21.08 -2.86
CA GLN A 152 -2.03 -20.40 -2.41
C GLN A 152 -2.42 -19.29 -3.38
N LEU A 153 -1.45 -18.50 -3.84
CA LEU A 153 -1.67 -17.43 -4.82
C LEU A 153 -2.10 -18.01 -6.18
N ASN A 154 -1.54 -19.13 -6.61
CA ASN A 154 -1.99 -19.83 -7.83
C ASN A 154 -3.46 -20.27 -7.72
N LYS A 155 -3.83 -20.90 -6.61
CA LYS A 155 -5.24 -21.28 -6.36
C LYS A 155 -6.15 -20.06 -6.35
N ALA A 156 -5.68 -18.94 -5.79
CA ALA A 156 -6.41 -17.68 -5.75
C ALA A 156 -6.66 -17.10 -7.14
N LEU A 157 -5.67 -17.18 -8.05
CA LEU A 157 -5.78 -16.73 -9.45
C LEU A 157 -6.79 -17.57 -10.27
N TRP A 158 -6.90 -18.88 -9.96
CA TRP A 158 -7.84 -19.79 -10.66
C TRP A 158 -9.26 -19.78 -10.10
N ARG A 159 -9.54 -19.03 -9.03
CA ARG A 159 -10.78 -19.18 -8.26
C ARG A 159 -12.04 -18.68 -8.96
N GLY A 160 -11.91 -17.72 -9.87
CA GLY A 160 -13.04 -17.15 -10.60
C GLY A 160 -13.42 -17.95 -11.85
N VAL A 161 -14.49 -17.50 -12.52
CA VAL A 161 -14.95 -18.02 -13.82
C VAL A 161 -14.99 -16.84 -14.79
N PRO A 162 -14.40 -16.97 -15.99
CA PRO A 162 -14.39 -15.89 -16.97
C PRO A 162 -15.75 -15.77 -17.65
N GLU A 163 -16.58 -14.89 -17.14
CA GLU A 163 -17.94 -14.63 -17.65
C GLU A 163 -18.43 -13.23 -17.26
N GLY A 164 -19.45 -12.77 -17.95
CA GLY A 164 -20.17 -11.56 -17.59
C GLY A 164 -19.43 -10.26 -17.97
N ARG A 165 -19.84 -9.19 -17.32
CA ARG A 165 -19.44 -7.81 -17.56
C ARG A 165 -18.26 -7.41 -16.65
N THR A 166 -17.83 -6.15 -16.69
CA THR A 166 -16.58 -5.70 -16.08
C THR A 166 -16.82 -4.61 -15.03
N ALA A 167 -16.40 -4.86 -13.78
CA ALA A 167 -16.46 -3.94 -12.63
C ALA A 167 -15.05 -3.56 -12.16
N LEU A 168 -14.27 -2.94 -13.04
CA LEU A 168 -12.87 -2.56 -12.77
C LEU A 168 -12.73 -1.58 -11.61
N TYR A 169 -13.58 -0.56 -11.54
CA TYR A 169 -13.49 0.45 -10.49
C TYR A 169 -13.80 -0.13 -9.12
N ASP A 170 -14.80 -1.01 -9.01
CA ASP A 170 -15.11 -1.73 -7.76
C ASP A 170 -13.96 -2.65 -7.33
N ALA A 171 -13.27 -3.27 -8.28
CA ALA A 171 -12.10 -4.11 -8.00
C ALA A 171 -10.92 -3.29 -7.48
N ILE A 172 -10.66 -2.12 -8.04
CA ILE A 172 -9.62 -1.20 -7.54
C ILE A 172 -9.96 -0.74 -6.13
N GLU A 173 -11.21 -0.33 -5.85
CA GLU A 173 -11.66 0.06 -4.52
C GLU A 173 -11.50 -1.08 -3.50
N MET A 174 -11.83 -2.30 -3.88
CA MET A 174 -11.61 -3.47 -3.02
C MET A 174 -10.12 -3.69 -2.75
N ALA A 175 -9.27 -3.56 -3.76
CA ALA A 175 -7.83 -3.70 -3.62
C ALA A 175 -7.23 -2.61 -2.72
N LEU A 176 -7.65 -1.36 -2.86
CA LEU A 176 -7.23 -0.25 -2.00
C LEU A 176 -7.57 -0.51 -0.54
N ARG A 177 -8.79 -0.98 -0.25
CA ARG A 177 -9.20 -1.37 1.11
C ARG A 177 -8.37 -2.53 1.65
N GLN A 178 -8.11 -3.56 0.84
CA GLN A 178 -7.29 -4.71 1.24
C GLN A 178 -5.86 -4.28 1.57
N LEU A 179 -5.25 -3.39 0.77
CA LEU A 179 -3.90 -2.87 0.99
C LEU A 179 -3.73 -2.17 2.35
N GLN A 180 -4.79 -1.56 2.89
CA GLN A 180 -4.71 -0.88 4.20
C GLN A 180 -4.44 -1.85 5.35
N MET A 181 -4.77 -3.13 5.21
CA MET A 181 -4.49 -4.18 6.19
C MET A 181 -3.05 -4.71 6.07
N GLY A 182 -2.34 -4.38 4.99
CA GLY A 182 -0.96 -4.81 4.76
C GLY A 182 0.03 -4.11 5.70
N ARG A 183 1.05 -4.86 6.12
CA ARG A 183 2.04 -4.42 7.10
C ARG A 183 3.26 -3.73 6.48
N ARG A 184 3.44 -3.83 5.14
CA ARG A 184 4.55 -3.18 4.45
C ARG A 184 4.22 -1.71 4.20
N ASP A 185 5.21 -0.84 4.35
CA ASP A 185 5.07 0.60 4.10
C ASP A 185 4.79 0.89 2.62
N ARG A 186 5.45 0.14 1.73
CA ARG A 186 5.25 0.25 0.28
C ARG A 186 4.06 -0.58 -0.16
N LYS A 187 3.20 0.01 -0.97
CA LYS A 187 1.96 -0.61 -1.44
C LYS A 187 1.83 -0.48 -2.95
N THR A 188 1.53 -1.60 -3.59
CA THR A 188 1.46 -1.68 -5.05
C THR A 188 0.24 -2.48 -5.49
N ILE A 189 -0.36 -2.08 -6.61
CA ILE A 189 -1.38 -2.86 -7.32
C ILE A 189 -0.85 -3.18 -8.72
N VAL A 190 -1.06 -4.40 -9.17
CA VAL A 190 -0.86 -4.83 -10.56
C VAL A 190 -2.21 -5.20 -11.13
N VAL A 191 -2.71 -4.43 -12.09
CA VAL A 191 -3.99 -4.65 -12.78
C VAL A 191 -3.73 -5.33 -14.11
N ILE A 192 -4.42 -6.43 -14.38
CA ILE A 192 -4.39 -7.12 -15.68
C ILE A 192 -5.84 -7.15 -16.20
N SER A 193 -6.14 -6.37 -17.24
CA SER A 193 -7.48 -6.14 -17.76
C SER A 193 -7.43 -5.54 -19.17
N ASP A 194 -8.52 -5.54 -19.90
CA ASP A 194 -8.72 -4.72 -21.10
C ASP A 194 -9.07 -3.25 -20.78
N GLY A 195 -9.32 -2.93 -19.51
CA GLY A 195 -9.60 -1.58 -19.02
C GLY A 195 -11.07 -1.19 -19.13
N GLY A 196 -11.94 -2.09 -19.57
CA GLY A 196 -13.39 -1.87 -19.59
C GLY A 196 -13.95 -1.66 -18.19
N ASP A 197 -15.01 -0.87 -18.06
CA ASP A 197 -15.82 -0.73 -16.86
C ASP A 197 -17.25 -0.37 -17.24
N ASN A 198 -18.17 -1.30 -17.08
CA ASN A 198 -19.54 -1.12 -17.54
C ASN A 198 -20.60 -1.44 -16.47
N VAL A 199 -20.21 -1.93 -15.29
CA VAL A 199 -21.15 -2.28 -14.20
C VAL A 199 -20.72 -1.81 -12.81
N SER A 200 -19.56 -1.18 -12.62
CA SER A 200 -19.15 -0.70 -11.31
C SER A 200 -20.15 0.28 -10.70
N VAL A 201 -20.33 0.15 -9.39
CA VAL A 201 -21.07 1.12 -8.57
C VAL A 201 -20.24 2.40 -8.43
N HIS A 202 -18.94 2.25 -8.17
CA HIS A 202 -17.99 3.37 -8.08
C HIS A 202 -17.79 4.02 -9.45
N LYS A 203 -17.49 5.32 -9.45
CA LYS A 203 -17.24 6.10 -10.68
C LYS A 203 -15.82 6.63 -10.70
N TRP A 204 -15.27 6.83 -11.90
CA TRP A 204 -13.89 7.27 -12.08
C TRP A 204 -13.46 8.43 -11.15
N PRO A 205 -14.21 9.53 -10.96
CA PRO A 205 -13.78 10.63 -10.11
C PRO A 205 -13.56 10.24 -8.64
N GLN A 206 -14.31 9.22 -8.15
CA GLN A 206 -14.14 8.68 -6.81
C GLN A 206 -12.88 7.83 -6.73
N VAL A 207 -12.73 6.87 -7.65
CA VAL A 207 -11.55 5.99 -7.72
C VAL A 207 -10.25 6.81 -7.87
N GLU A 208 -10.25 7.82 -8.75
CA GLU A 208 -9.10 8.71 -8.95
C GLU A 208 -8.70 9.42 -7.65
N ARG A 209 -9.68 9.92 -6.90
CA ARG A 209 -9.45 10.56 -5.60
C ARG A 209 -8.86 9.57 -4.59
N ASP A 210 -9.47 8.38 -4.47
CA ASP A 210 -9.08 7.39 -3.46
C ASP A 210 -7.68 6.80 -3.78
N VAL A 211 -7.35 6.65 -5.07
CA VAL A 211 -6.01 6.31 -5.55
C VAL A 211 -4.98 7.40 -5.22
N LEU A 212 -5.32 8.68 -5.41
CA LEU A 212 -4.44 9.80 -5.07
C LEU A 212 -4.21 9.92 -3.55
N GLU A 213 -5.22 9.60 -2.75
CA GLU A 213 -5.16 9.65 -1.28
C GLU A 213 -4.37 8.46 -0.70
N SER A 214 -4.46 7.28 -1.32
CA SER A 214 -3.86 6.03 -0.81
C SER A 214 -2.34 5.95 -0.92
N LEU A 215 -1.69 6.80 -1.71
CA LEU A 215 -0.26 6.77 -2.04
C LEU A 215 0.21 5.45 -2.72
N VAL A 216 -0.70 4.59 -3.15
CA VAL A 216 -0.39 3.34 -3.86
C VAL A 216 0.31 3.60 -5.19
N THR A 217 1.19 2.69 -5.63
CA THR A 217 1.70 2.65 -7.01
C THR A 217 0.93 1.61 -7.81
N ILE A 218 0.37 1.96 -8.96
CA ILE A 218 -0.42 1.04 -9.80
C ILE A 218 0.30 0.79 -11.12
N TYR A 219 0.57 -0.49 -11.38
CA TYR A 219 1.00 -0.99 -12.69
C TYR A 219 -0.21 -1.56 -13.42
N THR A 220 -0.28 -1.36 -14.71
CA THR A 220 -1.37 -1.91 -15.53
C THR A 220 -0.84 -2.65 -16.73
N VAL A 221 -1.43 -3.81 -17.02
CA VAL A 221 -1.19 -4.61 -18.21
C VAL A 221 -2.50 -4.70 -18.98
N GLY A 222 -2.58 -4.00 -20.09
CA GLY A 222 -3.75 -3.98 -20.95
C GLY A 222 -3.69 -5.11 -21.99
N ILE A 223 -4.68 -6.02 -21.93
CA ILE A 223 -4.79 -7.16 -22.86
C ILE A 223 -6.15 -7.09 -23.53
N PHE A 224 -6.20 -6.56 -24.72
CA PHE A 224 -7.45 -6.37 -25.47
C PHE A 224 -7.26 -6.73 -26.93
N ASP A 225 -8.35 -7.05 -27.60
CA ASP A 225 -8.40 -7.18 -29.05
C ASP A 225 -8.65 -5.80 -29.67
N GLU A 226 -8.03 -5.53 -30.82
CA GLU A 226 -8.11 -4.19 -31.47
C GLU A 226 -9.55 -3.77 -31.77
N ASP A 227 -10.42 -4.75 -32.02
CA ASP A 227 -11.84 -4.53 -32.38
C ASP A 227 -12.80 -4.58 -31.17
N ASP A 228 -12.27 -4.67 -29.91
CA ASP A 228 -13.13 -4.71 -28.72
C ASP A 228 -13.63 -3.30 -28.38
N PRO A 229 -14.94 -3.02 -28.55
CA PRO A 229 -15.51 -1.70 -28.31
C PRO A 229 -15.58 -1.34 -26.82
N GLU A 230 -15.48 -2.32 -25.91
CA GLU A 230 -15.52 -2.11 -24.45
C GLU A 230 -14.12 -1.86 -23.86
N ALA A 231 -13.06 -2.16 -24.61
CA ALA A 231 -11.69 -1.92 -24.15
C ALA A 231 -11.41 -0.43 -23.92
N ASN A 232 -10.80 -0.13 -22.79
CA ASN A 232 -10.48 1.25 -22.42
C ASN A 232 -9.03 1.41 -21.96
N PRO A 233 -8.07 1.40 -22.87
CA PRO A 233 -6.66 1.58 -22.54
C PRO A 233 -6.36 2.95 -21.89
N GLY A 234 -7.24 3.93 -22.08
CA GLY A 234 -7.13 5.25 -21.48
C GLY A 234 -7.21 5.23 -19.95
N VAL A 235 -8.10 4.43 -19.39
CA VAL A 235 -8.25 4.25 -17.94
C VAL A 235 -7.00 3.59 -17.35
N LEU A 236 -6.50 2.52 -17.98
CA LEU A 236 -5.28 1.83 -17.55
C LEU A 236 -4.07 2.77 -17.55
N LYS A 237 -3.92 3.55 -18.62
CA LYS A 237 -2.85 4.55 -18.73
C LYS A 237 -2.97 5.60 -17.62
N LYS A 238 -4.16 6.10 -17.35
CA LYS A 238 -4.41 7.13 -16.34
C LYS A 238 -4.10 6.61 -14.93
N LEU A 239 -4.56 5.41 -14.57
CA LEU A 239 -4.25 4.76 -13.29
C LEU A 239 -2.74 4.66 -13.03
N ALA A 240 -1.99 4.16 -14.03
CA ALA A 240 -0.55 4.04 -13.90
C ALA A 240 0.14 5.41 -13.79
N GLN A 241 -0.25 6.38 -14.61
CA GLN A 241 0.38 7.70 -14.66
C GLN A 241 0.21 8.50 -13.37
N VAL A 242 -1.01 8.57 -12.81
CA VAL A 242 -1.27 9.36 -11.60
C VAL A 242 -0.57 8.82 -10.36
N THR A 243 -0.23 7.51 -10.36
CA THR A 243 0.42 6.82 -9.25
C THR A 243 1.93 6.66 -9.39
N GLY A 244 2.51 7.05 -10.52
CA GLY A 244 3.93 6.85 -10.81
C GLY A 244 4.32 5.42 -11.21
N GLY A 245 3.33 4.57 -11.49
CA GLY A 245 3.53 3.23 -12.06
C GLY A 245 3.73 3.26 -13.57
N SER A 246 3.69 2.08 -14.20
CA SER A 246 3.85 1.92 -15.65
C SER A 246 2.69 1.17 -16.24
N VAL A 247 2.30 1.54 -17.46
CA VAL A 247 1.33 0.83 -18.27
C VAL A 247 2.05 0.07 -19.38
N TYR A 248 1.59 -1.14 -19.63
CA TYR A 248 2.09 -2.02 -20.69
C TYR A 248 0.92 -2.50 -21.55
N PHE A 249 1.13 -2.50 -22.86
CA PHE A 249 0.18 -2.99 -23.85
C PHE A 249 0.88 -4.04 -24.72
N PRO A 250 1.00 -5.31 -24.23
CA PRO A 250 1.58 -6.39 -25.02
C PRO A 250 0.73 -6.64 -26.25
N LYS A 251 1.39 -6.76 -27.42
CA LYS A 251 0.73 -7.01 -28.69
C LYS A 251 0.29 -8.47 -28.86
N THR A 252 0.95 -9.37 -28.16
CA THR A 252 0.66 -10.79 -28.18
C THR A 252 0.63 -11.36 -26.74
N LEU A 253 -0.09 -12.44 -26.55
CA LEU A 253 -0.11 -13.14 -25.25
C LEU A 253 1.29 -13.61 -24.81
N ALA A 254 2.17 -13.95 -25.77
CA ALA A 254 3.54 -14.33 -25.48
C ALA A 254 4.37 -13.20 -24.82
N GLU A 255 4.01 -11.94 -25.04
CA GLU A 255 4.68 -10.78 -24.44
C GLU A 255 4.22 -10.52 -22.99
N VAL A 256 3.10 -11.09 -22.55
CA VAL A 256 2.54 -10.82 -21.20
C VAL A 256 3.48 -11.31 -20.09
N VAL A 257 4.09 -12.48 -20.28
CA VAL A 257 5.05 -13.06 -19.31
C VAL A 257 6.30 -12.17 -19.14
N PRO A 258 7.00 -11.75 -20.20
CA PRO A 258 8.10 -10.79 -20.07
C PRO A 258 7.70 -9.48 -19.40
N VAL A 259 6.52 -8.95 -19.71
CA VAL A 259 5.97 -7.73 -19.10
C VAL A 259 5.79 -7.91 -17.60
N CYS A 260 5.18 -9.01 -17.17
CA CYS A 260 4.95 -9.29 -15.75
C CYS A 260 6.27 -9.44 -14.96
N ARG A 261 7.28 -10.08 -15.55
CA ARG A 261 8.64 -10.14 -14.97
C ARG A 261 9.27 -8.74 -14.86
N GLN A 262 9.08 -7.91 -15.89
CA GLN A 262 9.59 -6.55 -15.89
C GLN A 262 8.92 -5.69 -14.81
N ILE A 263 7.61 -5.87 -14.58
CA ILE A 263 6.89 -5.19 -13.49
C ILE A 263 7.46 -5.60 -12.12
N ALA A 264 7.67 -6.90 -11.88
CA ALA A 264 8.27 -7.37 -10.63
C ALA A 264 9.66 -6.75 -10.42
N LYS A 265 10.49 -6.70 -11.47
CA LYS A 265 11.79 -6.04 -11.44
C LYS A 265 11.65 -4.54 -11.14
N ASP A 266 10.74 -3.84 -11.83
CA ASP A 266 10.51 -2.40 -11.60
C ASP A 266 10.05 -2.08 -10.16
N ILE A 267 9.27 -2.96 -9.53
CA ILE A 267 8.84 -2.83 -8.13
C ILE A 267 10.04 -2.98 -7.19
N ARG A 268 10.91 -3.96 -7.42
CA ARG A 268 12.12 -4.19 -6.63
C ARG A 268 13.16 -3.08 -6.80
N GLU A 269 13.25 -2.50 -8.00
CA GLU A 269 14.20 -1.45 -8.39
C GLU A 269 13.68 -0.04 -8.10
N ARG A 270 13.04 0.19 -6.92
CA ARG A 270 12.56 1.51 -6.48
C ARG A 270 13.12 1.88 -5.12
N TYR A 271 13.53 3.12 -5.02
CA TYR A 271 13.80 3.77 -3.73
C TYR A 271 12.50 4.27 -3.12
N THR A 272 12.45 4.36 -1.80
CA THR A 272 11.35 4.99 -1.08
C THR A 272 11.88 6.24 -0.38
N ILE A 273 11.24 7.38 -0.65
CA ILE A 273 11.57 8.66 -0.04
C ILE A 273 10.39 9.08 0.82
N GLY A 274 10.64 9.35 2.10
CA GLY A 274 9.65 9.85 3.04
C GLY A 274 9.96 11.27 3.47
N TYR A 275 8.91 12.09 3.56
CA TYR A 275 8.99 13.45 4.10
C TYR A 275 7.70 13.81 4.84
N VAL A 276 7.79 14.78 5.73
CA VAL A 276 6.63 15.32 6.46
C VAL A 276 6.10 16.53 5.71
N PRO A 277 4.88 16.47 5.17
CA PRO A 277 4.26 17.61 4.50
C PRO A 277 3.84 18.69 5.50
N PRO A 278 3.79 19.97 5.12
CA PRO A 278 3.25 21.02 5.96
C PRO A 278 1.75 20.82 6.16
N GLU A 279 1.23 21.16 7.34
CA GLU A 279 -0.20 21.04 7.64
C GLU A 279 -1.06 21.95 6.77
N ASN A 280 -0.54 23.13 6.44
CA ASN A 280 -1.22 24.13 5.63
C ASN A 280 -0.84 23.98 4.16
N GLY A 281 -1.81 23.97 3.26
CA GLY A 281 -1.58 23.85 1.82
C GLY A 281 -2.83 23.49 1.04
N LYS A 282 -2.65 23.29 -0.26
CA LYS A 282 -3.74 22.84 -1.13
C LYS A 282 -4.05 21.35 -0.85
N PRO A 283 -5.31 20.91 -1.03
CA PRO A 283 -5.65 19.48 -0.94
C PRO A 283 -4.84 18.63 -1.94
N VAL A 284 -4.76 19.04 -3.20
CA VAL A 284 -3.91 18.39 -4.20
C VAL A 284 -2.54 19.03 -4.18
N ARG A 285 -1.50 18.21 -3.96
CA ARG A 285 -0.11 18.65 -3.88
C ARG A 285 0.72 18.00 -4.97
N HIS A 286 1.62 18.78 -5.55
CA HIS A 286 2.50 18.31 -6.62
C HIS A 286 3.87 17.94 -6.07
N ILE A 287 4.36 16.76 -6.49
CA ILE A 287 5.67 16.24 -6.10
C ILE A 287 6.60 16.27 -7.32
N ARG A 288 7.85 16.66 -7.07
CA ARG A 288 8.96 16.49 -8.00
C ARG A 288 10.17 15.96 -7.24
N VAL A 289 10.76 14.90 -7.77
CA VAL A 289 11.99 14.30 -7.25
C VAL A 289 13.11 14.47 -8.28
N GLU A 290 14.27 14.86 -7.83
CA GLU A 290 15.50 14.90 -8.59
C GLU A 290 16.48 13.88 -8.00
N ALA A 291 17.25 13.21 -8.85
CA ALA A 291 18.32 12.32 -8.44
C ALA A 291 19.64 12.75 -9.09
N PHE A 292 20.73 12.57 -8.36
CA PHE A 292 22.08 12.94 -8.78
C PHE A 292 23.01 11.76 -8.59
N SER A 293 23.96 11.59 -9.50
CA SER A 293 25.01 10.57 -9.40
C SER A 293 26.28 11.09 -10.08
N GLU A 294 27.41 10.85 -9.45
CA GLU A 294 28.71 11.19 -10.06
C GLU A 294 29.03 10.31 -11.28
N ASN A 295 28.55 9.07 -11.27
CA ASN A 295 28.82 8.07 -12.28
C ASN A 295 27.86 8.10 -13.47
N HIS A 296 26.72 8.80 -13.35
CA HIS A 296 25.65 8.82 -14.34
C HIS A 296 25.24 10.26 -14.68
N LYS A 297 25.53 10.67 -15.92
CA LYS A 297 25.28 12.06 -16.37
C LYS A 297 23.82 12.36 -16.72
N LYS A 298 23.05 11.33 -17.09
CA LYS A 298 21.64 11.46 -17.47
C LYS A 298 20.81 10.47 -16.68
N LEU A 299 20.04 10.97 -15.73
CA LEU A 299 19.14 10.16 -14.94
C LEU A 299 17.68 10.46 -15.33
N VAL A 300 16.92 9.39 -15.53
CA VAL A 300 15.47 9.45 -15.72
C VAL A 300 14.85 9.04 -14.39
N VAL A 301 14.19 10.00 -13.74
CA VAL A 301 13.49 9.79 -12.48
C VAL A 301 12.00 9.63 -12.75
N LYS A 302 11.42 8.53 -12.26
CA LYS A 302 9.99 8.25 -12.36
C LYS A 302 9.40 8.05 -10.97
N THR A 303 8.37 8.81 -10.69
CA THR A 303 7.61 8.78 -9.44
C THR A 303 6.21 9.33 -9.68
N ARG A 304 5.35 9.31 -8.67
CA ARG A 304 4.08 10.05 -8.72
C ARG A 304 4.34 11.55 -8.80
N THR A 305 3.48 12.24 -9.50
CA THR A 305 3.58 13.69 -9.70
C THR A 305 2.70 14.49 -8.76
N SER A 306 1.71 13.84 -8.13
CA SER A 306 0.78 14.47 -7.21
C SER A 306 0.16 13.46 -6.23
N TYR A 307 -0.41 14.00 -5.16
CA TYR A 307 -1.21 13.23 -4.21
C TYR A 307 -2.28 14.13 -3.57
N LEU A 308 -3.28 13.51 -2.97
CA LEU A 308 -4.31 14.20 -2.21
C LEU A 308 -3.95 14.16 -0.73
N TYR A 309 -3.79 15.33 -0.14
CA TYR A 309 -3.54 15.49 1.30
C TYR A 309 -4.86 15.71 2.03
N ALA A 310 -5.32 14.72 2.78
CA ALA A 310 -6.42 14.91 3.72
C ALA A 310 -5.85 15.42 5.05
N SER A 311 -6.30 16.59 5.50
CA SER A 311 -5.89 17.08 6.81
C SER A 311 -6.46 16.19 7.93
N PRO A 312 -5.77 16.03 9.08
CA PRO A 312 -6.27 15.26 10.22
C PRO A 312 -7.69 15.68 10.67
N THR A 313 -8.02 16.96 10.50
CA THR A 313 -9.33 17.54 10.82
C THR A 313 -10.42 17.08 9.84
N GLU A 314 -10.09 16.86 8.57
CA GLU A 314 -11.04 16.34 7.57
C GLU A 314 -11.24 14.84 7.71
N GLU A 315 -10.21 14.09 8.05
CA GLU A 315 -10.31 12.65 8.34
C GLU A 315 -11.19 12.36 9.57
N ALA A 316 -11.07 13.19 10.63
CA ALA A 316 -11.90 13.07 11.82
C ALA A 316 -13.39 13.35 11.55
N LYS A 317 -13.72 14.12 10.54
CA LYS A 317 -15.10 14.39 10.11
C LYS A 317 -15.72 13.30 9.22
N ARG A 318 -14.88 12.42 8.64
CA ARG A 318 -15.32 11.32 7.76
C ARG A 318 -15.52 9.97 8.47
N ARG A 319 -15.07 9.87 9.72
CA ARG A 319 -15.30 8.74 10.63
C ARG A 319 -16.54 8.98 11.49
#